data_03ddb5265aeffe67154d4b924b9719bf
#
_entry.id   03ddb5265aeffe67154d4b924b9719bf
#
_cell.length_a   1.000
_cell.length_b   1.000
_cell.length_c   1.000
_cell.angle_alpha   90.00
_cell.angle_beta   90.00
_cell.angle_gamma   90.00
#
_symmetry.space_group_name_H-M   'P 1'
#
loop_
_entity.id
_entity.type
_entity.pdbx_description
1 polymer ?
#
loop_
_entity_poly.entity_id
_entity_poly.type
_entity_poly.pdbx_seq_one_letter_code
_entity_poly.pdbx_strand_id
1 'polypeptide(L)'
;MSIKSFKPTTPSRRHMTVSGFDGVDKKAKPEPSLTEVLKKSAGRNSYGRITVRHRGGGSKRKYRIIDFKRDKVDMPATVLRLEYDPNRSANIALVEYEDGERRYIL
;
A
#
# COMPACT_ATOMS: atom_id res chain seq x y z
N MET A 1 6.10 16.25 3.20
CA MET A 1 5.23 15.38 4.02
C MET A 1 5.28 15.83 5.47
N SER A 2 4.14 15.87 6.14
CA SER A 2 4.11 16.17 7.57
C SER A 2 4.39 14.91 8.40
N ILE A 3 4.88 15.13 9.61
CA ILE A 3 5.10 14.07 10.59
C ILE A 3 4.16 14.33 11.75
N LYS A 4 3.36 13.33 12.10
CA LYS A 4 2.46 13.39 13.24
C LYS A 4 3.15 12.83 14.47
N SER A 5 3.21 13.64 15.53
CA SER A 5 3.75 13.22 16.83
C SER A 5 2.61 12.93 17.80
N PHE A 6 2.89 12.12 18.80
CA PHE A 6 1.91 11.77 19.83
C PHE A 6 2.27 12.41 21.17
N LYS A 7 1.24 12.67 21.99
CA LYS A 7 1.43 13.18 23.35
C LYS A 7 2.13 12.12 24.21
N PRO A 8 2.96 12.52 25.20
CA PRO A 8 3.70 11.57 26.03
C PRO A 8 2.81 10.93 27.11
N THR A 9 1.77 10.18 26.67
CA THR A 9 0.83 9.52 27.59
C THR A 9 1.36 8.21 28.15
N THR A 10 2.26 7.55 27.42
CA THR A 10 2.96 6.33 27.85
C THR A 10 4.44 6.44 27.46
N PRO A 11 5.35 5.63 28.07
CA PRO A 11 6.77 5.66 27.67
C PRO A 11 6.99 5.41 26.18
N SER A 12 6.22 4.51 25.54
CA SER A 12 6.36 4.22 24.11
C SER A 12 5.80 5.32 23.22
N ARG A 13 4.71 5.97 23.63
CA ARG A 13 4.09 7.05 22.83
C ARG A 13 4.93 8.33 22.82
N ARG A 14 5.76 8.52 23.81
CA ARG A 14 6.63 9.71 23.90
C ARG A 14 7.50 9.90 22.66
N HIS A 15 7.97 8.82 22.10
CA HIS A 15 8.88 8.83 20.95
C HIS A 15 8.23 8.39 19.63
N MET A 16 6.93 8.11 19.64
CA MET A 16 6.23 7.70 18.42
C MET A 16 6.00 8.85 17.44
N THR A 17 6.26 8.58 16.19
CA THR A 17 5.92 9.45 15.08
C THR A 17 5.38 8.62 13.93
N VAL A 18 4.48 9.20 13.14
CA VAL A 18 3.92 8.55 11.95
C VAL A 18 3.79 9.58 10.84
N SER A 19 3.65 9.11 9.59
CA SER A 19 3.36 9.99 8.46
C SER A 19 1.98 10.63 8.63
N GLY A 20 1.88 11.92 8.31
CA GLY A 20 0.61 12.63 8.29
C GLY A 20 -0.26 12.32 7.08
N PHE A 21 0.28 11.65 6.07
CA PHE A 21 -0.39 11.29 4.82
C PHE A 21 -0.99 12.48 4.08
N ASP A 22 -0.28 13.61 4.08
CA ASP A 22 -0.74 14.81 3.37
C ASP A 22 -0.82 14.56 1.87
N GLY A 23 -1.93 14.97 1.25
CA GLY A 23 -2.15 14.80 -0.17
C GLY A 23 -2.52 13.38 -0.59
N VAL A 24 -2.60 12.43 0.34
CA VAL A 24 -2.96 11.03 0.05
C VAL A 24 -4.42 10.79 0.41
N ASP A 25 -5.17 10.19 -0.49
CA ASP A 25 -6.54 9.77 -0.23
C ASP A 25 -6.55 8.36 0.37
N LYS A 26 -6.52 8.27 1.68
CA LYS A 26 -6.53 6.99 2.42
C LYS A 26 -7.87 6.27 2.32
N LYS A 27 -8.94 6.98 2.02
CA LYS A 27 -10.30 6.41 1.92
C LYS A 27 -10.63 5.94 0.51
N ALA A 28 -9.81 6.25 -0.49
CA ALA A 28 -10.05 5.83 -1.85
C ALA A 28 -10.01 4.31 -1.96
N LYS A 29 -10.99 3.76 -2.65
CA LYS A 29 -10.99 2.33 -2.98
C LYS A 29 -9.97 2.07 -4.07
N PRO A 30 -9.17 0.97 -3.99
CA PRO A 30 -8.22 0.65 -5.03
C PRO A 30 -8.94 0.28 -6.34
N GLU A 31 -8.25 0.48 -7.46
CA GLU A 31 -8.76 0.08 -8.78
C GLU A 31 -8.88 -1.44 -8.83
N PRO A 32 -10.09 -2.02 -9.02
CA PRO A 32 -10.26 -3.49 -8.93
C PRO A 32 -9.43 -4.27 -9.95
N SER A 33 -9.24 -3.73 -11.16
CA SER A 33 -8.46 -4.38 -12.22
C SER A 33 -6.97 -4.44 -11.92
N LEU A 34 -6.48 -3.62 -10.98
CA LEU A 34 -5.07 -3.52 -10.62
C LEU A 34 -4.78 -4.10 -9.23
N THR A 35 -5.70 -4.88 -8.69
CA THR A 35 -5.53 -5.51 -7.37
C THR A 35 -5.63 -7.02 -7.47
N GLU A 36 -4.88 -7.70 -6.61
CA GLU A 36 -4.89 -9.15 -6.48
C GLU A 36 -5.04 -9.55 -5.02
N VAL A 37 -5.48 -10.78 -4.80
CA VAL A 37 -5.55 -11.35 -3.45
C VAL A 37 -4.14 -11.68 -2.97
N LEU A 38 -3.78 -11.17 -1.81
CA LEU A 38 -2.52 -11.49 -1.17
C LEU A 38 -2.75 -12.64 -0.17
N LYS A 39 -2.34 -13.83 -0.56
CA LYS A 39 -2.46 -15.00 0.31
C LYS A 39 -1.40 -14.96 1.40
N LYS A 40 -1.82 -15.30 2.62
CA LYS A 40 -0.94 -15.38 3.78
C LYS A 40 -1.09 -16.75 4.42
N SER A 41 0.03 -17.39 4.74
CA SER A 41 0.04 -18.66 5.47
C SER A 41 0.14 -18.45 6.98
N ALA A 42 0.68 -17.31 7.41
CA ALA A 42 0.90 -16.97 8.83
C ALA A 42 1.64 -18.08 9.60
N GLY A 43 2.57 -18.76 8.95
CA GLY A 43 3.34 -19.86 9.52
C GLY A 43 2.57 -21.16 9.65
N ARG A 44 1.37 -21.27 9.06
CA ARG A 44 0.54 -22.50 9.09
C ARG A 44 0.76 -23.32 7.84
N ASN A 45 0.79 -24.66 8.02
CA ASN A 45 0.89 -25.60 6.90
C ASN A 45 -0.51 -25.91 6.31
N SER A 46 -0.58 -26.89 5.40
CA SER A 46 -1.83 -27.31 4.74
C SER A 46 -2.88 -27.85 5.73
N TYR A 47 -2.46 -28.33 6.89
CA TYR A 47 -3.37 -28.80 7.95
C TYR A 47 -3.81 -27.71 8.91
N GLY A 48 -3.39 -26.46 8.69
CA GLY A 48 -3.70 -25.34 9.56
C GLY A 48 -2.88 -25.28 10.84
N ARG A 49 -1.89 -26.14 11.00
CA ARG A 49 -1.02 -26.19 12.20
C ARG A 49 0.15 -25.24 12.04
N ILE A 50 0.60 -24.67 13.17
CA ILE A 50 1.75 -23.78 13.21
C ILE A 50 3.02 -24.61 13.02
N THR A 51 3.71 -24.42 11.90
CA THR A 51 5.01 -25.04 11.61
C THR A 51 6.16 -24.05 11.71
N VAL A 52 5.86 -22.75 11.58
CA VAL A 52 6.84 -21.66 11.76
C VAL A 52 6.32 -20.72 12.82
N ARG A 53 7.07 -20.56 13.92
CA ARG A 53 6.71 -19.70 15.05
C ARG A 53 6.92 -18.23 14.73
N HIS A 54 6.27 -17.36 15.49
CA HIS A 54 6.38 -15.89 15.43
C HIS A 54 5.99 -15.30 14.07
N ARG A 55 5.04 -15.94 13.39
CA ARG A 55 4.45 -15.45 12.13
C ARG A 55 2.95 -15.24 12.29
N GLY A 56 2.50 -14.02 12.15
CA GLY A 56 1.09 -13.66 12.23
C GLY A 56 0.53 -13.29 10.86
N GLY A 57 -0.80 -13.35 10.74
CA GLY A 57 -1.51 -12.99 9.51
C GLY A 57 -1.70 -11.49 9.34
N GLY A 58 -1.83 -10.76 10.45
CA GLY A 58 -2.15 -9.33 10.41
C GLY A 58 -3.52 -9.07 9.80
N SER A 59 -3.77 -7.81 9.42
CA SER A 59 -5.00 -7.41 8.75
C SER A 59 -5.02 -7.87 7.30
N LYS A 60 -6.23 -8.10 6.77
CA LYS A 60 -6.41 -8.45 5.36
C LYS A 60 -5.95 -7.30 4.46
N ARG A 61 -5.15 -7.62 3.46
CA ARG A 61 -4.62 -6.66 2.50
C ARG A 61 -4.83 -7.15 1.09
N LYS A 62 -4.92 -6.21 0.16
CA LYS A 62 -4.90 -6.50 -1.28
C LYS A 62 -3.56 -6.03 -1.85
N TYR A 63 -2.99 -6.83 -2.74
CA TYR A 63 -1.79 -6.44 -3.47
C TYR A 63 -2.18 -5.54 -4.64
N ARG A 64 -1.49 -4.41 -4.78
CA ARG A 64 -1.64 -3.51 -5.92
C ARG A 64 -0.54 -3.83 -6.92
N ILE A 65 -0.94 -4.02 -8.19
CA ILE A 65 -0.01 -4.31 -9.27
C ILE A 65 0.65 -3.00 -9.67
N ILE A 66 1.95 -2.88 -9.39
CA ILE A 66 2.73 -1.66 -9.68
C ILE A 66 3.47 -1.83 -10.99
N ASP A 67 3.43 -0.80 -11.82
CA ASP A 67 4.19 -0.75 -13.07
C ASP A 67 5.63 -0.34 -12.80
N PHE A 68 6.49 -1.33 -12.53
CA PHE A 68 7.91 -1.09 -12.30
C PHE A 68 8.70 -0.94 -13.60
N LYS A 69 8.20 -1.48 -14.70
CA LYS A 69 8.92 -1.50 -15.98
C LYS A 69 8.84 -0.18 -16.74
N ARG A 70 7.76 0.56 -16.56
CA ARG A 70 7.55 1.84 -17.24
C ARG A 70 7.73 1.74 -18.76
N ASP A 71 7.12 0.70 -19.36
CA ASP A 71 7.30 0.38 -20.78
C ASP A 71 6.54 1.31 -21.74
N LYS A 72 5.63 2.15 -21.24
CA LYS A 72 4.95 3.19 -22.03
C LYS A 72 5.79 4.45 -22.08
N VAL A 73 6.83 4.43 -22.94
CA VAL A 73 7.78 5.54 -23.09
C VAL A 73 7.15 6.64 -23.96
N ASP A 74 7.46 7.90 -23.62
CA ASP A 74 7.00 9.11 -24.35
C ASP A 74 5.48 9.24 -24.47
N MET A 75 4.73 8.58 -23.60
CA MET A 75 3.28 8.72 -23.54
C MET A 75 2.89 9.53 -22.30
N PRO A 76 2.22 10.69 -22.46
CA PRO A 76 1.77 11.46 -21.29
C PRO A 76 0.68 10.72 -20.53
N ALA A 77 0.67 10.90 -19.22
CA ALA A 77 -0.32 10.33 -18.33
C ALA A 77 -0.81 11.40 -17.35
N THR A 78 -2.05 11.31 -16.94
CA THR A 78 -2.64 12.19 -15.94
C THR A 78 -2.71 11.46 -14.61
N VAL A 79 -2.19 12.08 -13.54
CA VAL A 79 -2.34 11.55 -12.19
C VAL A 79 -3.77 11.77 -11.73
N LEU A 80 -4.50 10.69 -11.49
CA LEU A 80 -5.90 10.76 -11.05
C LEU A 80 -5.99 10.99 -9.55
N ARG A 81 -5.17 10.28 -8.76
CA ARG A 81 -5.13 10.43 -7.31
C ARG A 81 -3.89 9.77 -6.73
N LEU A 82 -3.53 10.19 -5.52
CA LEU A 82 -2.52 9.51 -4.71
C LEU A 82 -3.24 8.58 -3.73
N GLU A 83 -2.79 7.34 -3.64
CA GLU A 83 -3.42 6.33 -2.81
C GLU A 83 -2.46 5.75 -1.79
N TYR A 84 -3.03 5.27 -0.69
CA TYR A 84 -2.29 4.55 0.34
C TYR A 84 -2.17 3.08 -0.04
N ASP A 85 -0.95 2.56 0.00
CA ASP A 85 -0.69 1.12 -0.20
C ASP A 85 -0.22 0.51 1.12
N PRO A 86 -0.99 -0.43 1.72
CA PRO A 86 -0.60 -1.04 2.99
C PRO A 86 0.61 -1.98 2.88
N ASN A 87 1.07 -2.32 1.68
CA ASN A 87 2.15 -3.27 1.46
C ASN A 87 3.52 -2.61 1.34
N ARG A 88 3.59 -1.28 1.39
CA ARG A 88 4.84 -0.54 1.26
C ARG A 88 4.78 0.77 2.04
N SER A 89 5.93 1.34 2.31
CA SER A 89 6.01 2.63 3.01
C SER A 89 5.74 3.81 2.09
N ALA A 90 6.02 3.67 0.79
CA ALA A 90 5.78 4.73 -0.19
C ALA A 90 4.30 4.80 -0.57
N ASN A 91 3.83 6.02 -0.87
CA ASN A 91 2.52 6.21 -1.47
C ASN A 91 2.59 5.88 -2.96
N ILE A 92 1.46 5.49 -3.53
CA ILE A 92 1.35 5.17 -4.95
C ILE A 92 0.42 6.15 -5.65
N ALA A 93 0.60 6.32 -6.95
CA ALA A 93 -0.24 7.18 -7.77
C ALA A 93 -0.98 6.34 -8.80
N LEU A 94 -2.28 6.58 -8.93
CA LEU A 94 -3.08 6.03 -10.03
C LEU A 94 -3.00 7.01 -11.18
N VAL A 95 -2.46 6.56 -12.32
CA VAL A 95 -2.32 7.37 -13.51
C VAL A 95 -3.14 6.79 -14.67
N GLU A 96 -3.65 7.67 -15.52
CA GLU A 96 -4.35 7.28 -16.74
C GLU A 96 -3.57 7.81 -17.93
N TYR A 97 -3.18 6.90 -18.83
CA TYR A 97 -2.47 7.24 -20.06
C TYR A 97 -3.43 7.73 -21.15
N GLU A 98 -2.90 8.32 -22.20
CA GLU A 98 -3.71 8.85 -23.32
C GLU A 98 -4.63 7.79 -23.95
N ASP A 99 -4.20 6.53 -23.97
CA ASP A 99 -4.98 5.43 -24.51
C ASP A 99 -6.08 4.91 -23.59
N GLY A 100 -6.24 5.52 -22.41
CA GLY A 100 -7.25 5.13 -21.43
C GLY A 100 -6.80 4.03 -20.46
N GLU A 101 -5.60 3.49 -20.62
CA GLU A 101 -5.07 2.49 -19.68
C GLU A 101 -4.67 3.15 -18.37
N ARG A 102 -5.05 2.52 -17.27
CA ARG A 102 -4.68 2.98 -15.93
C ARG A 102 -3.62 2.06 -15.33
N ARG A 103 -2.65 2.66 -14.64
CA ARG A 103 -1.60 1.93 -13.94
C ARG A 103 -1.28 2.61 -12.63
N TYR A 104 -0.78 1.80 -11.67
CA TYR A 104 -0.18 2.32 -10.45
C TYR A 104 1.32 2.52 -10.64
N ILE A 105 1.83 3.65 -10.17
CA ILE A 105 3.27 3.96 -10.16
C ILE A 105 3.69 4.44 -8.77
N LEU A 106 4.97 4.29 -8.48
CA LEU A 106 5.57 4.82 -7.25
C LEU A 106 5.77 6.33 -7.30
#